data_f5e7570317424a2d41ad9ed1ab9be055
#
_entry.id   f5e7570317424a2d41ad9ed1ab9be055
#
_cell.length_a   1.000
_cell.length_b   1.000
_cell.length_c   1.000
_cell.angle_alpha   90.00
_cell.angle_beta   90.00
_cell.angle_gamma   90.00
#
_symmetry.space_group_name_H-M   'P 1'
#
loop_
_entity.id
_entity.type
_entity.pdbx_description
1 polymer ?
#
loop_
_entity_poly.entity_id
_entity_poly.type
_entity_poly.pdbx_seq_one_letter_code
_entity_poly.pdbx_strand_id
1 'polypeptide(L)'
;SDVYKRQALVTMGEAEGETELGKRLVIDTILNRIDHPSFPNTVYDVVYQPNQFSVMWNSRIDRCYVMPEIVELVKEELLERTNYDCVFFMAGGYSKYGEPLFQECCHYFSSYD
;
A
#
# COMPACT_ATOMS: atom_id res chain seq x y z
N SER A 1 3.53 17.22 1.38
CA SER A 1 3.86 16.94 2.78
C SER A 1 4.68 15.66 2.89
N ASP A 2 5.30 15.45 4.03
CA ASP A 2 6.10 14.25 4.28
C ASP A 2 5.24 12.97 4.25
N VAL A 3 3.97 13.08 4.62
CA VAL A 3 3.01 11.97 4.58
C VAL A 3 2.81 11.50 3.14
N TYR A 4 2.57 12.40 2.21
CA TYR A 4 2.41 12.07 0.80
C TYR A 4 3.68 11.46 0.22
N LYS A 5 4.82 12.04 0.56
CA LYS A 5 6.12 11.57 0.07
C LYS A 5 6.42 10.16 0.56
N ARG A 6 6.15 9.88 1.83
CA ARG A 6 6.37 8.55 2.41
C ARG A 6 5.48 7.50 1.75
N GLN A 7 4.20 7.82 1.57
CA GLN A 7 3.30 6.93 0.84
C GLN A 7 3.76 6.69 -0.59
N ALA A 8 4.21 7.74 -1.27
CA ALA A 8 4.69 7.61 -2.65
C ALA A 8 5.93 6.74 -2.74
N LEU A 9 6.87 6.88 -1.80
CA LEU A 9 8.08 6.05 -1.76
C LEU A 9 7.76 4.57 -1.55
N VAL A 10 6.90 4.27 -0.58
CA VAL A 10 6.50 2.89 -0.30
C VAL A 10 5.76 2.30 -1.51
N THR A 11 4.85 3.07 -2.09
CA THR A 11 4.09 2.63 -3.27
C THR A 11 5.03 2.35 -4.44
N MET A 12 6.02 3.21 -4.68
CA MET A 12 7.02 2.94 -5.71
C MET A 12 7.74 1.62 -5.45
N GLY A 13 8.21 1.41 -4.22
CA GLY A 13 8.94 0.19 -3.87
C GLY A 13 8.12 -1.08 -3.97
N GLU A 14 6.83 -1.02 -3.61
CA GLU A 14 5.96 -2.19 -3.59
C GLU A 14 5.27 -2.45 -4.94
N ALA A 15 5.07 -1.42 -5.75
CA ALA A 15 4.21 -1.52 -6.93
C ALA A 15 4.76 -0.81 -8.17
N GLU A 16 6.07 -0.60 -8.28
CA GLU A 16 6.67 0.15 -9.39
C GLU A 16 6.27 -0.42 -10.75
N GLY A 17 6.28 -1.74 -10.89
CA GLY A 17 5.94 -2.42 -12.14
C GLY A 17 4.46 -2.69 -12.33
N GLU A 18 3.61 -2.25 -11.41
CA GLU A 18 2.18 -2.52 -11.45
C GLU A 18 1.43 -1.48 -12.29
N THR A 19 0.16 -1.80 -12.59
CA THR A 19 -0.74 -0.88 -13.28
C THR A 19 -1.04 0.34 -12.40
N GLU A 20 -1.62 1.40 -12.98
CA GLU A 20 -2.09 2.53 -12.19
C GLU A 20 -3.08 2.08 -11.13
N LEU A 21 -4.03 1.19 -11.47
CA LEU A 21 -4.98 0.62 -10.52
C LEU A 21 -4.24 -0.11 -9.40
N GLY A 22 -3.25 -0.91 -9.72
CA GLY A 22 -2.45 -1.63 -8.71
C GLY A 22 -1.76 -0.68 -7.74
N LYS A 23 -1.21 0.43 -8.23
CA LYS A 23 -0.61 1.46 -7.38
C LYS A 23 -1.64 2.10 -6.46
N ARG A 24 -2.83 2.43 -6.99
CA ARG A 24 -3.92 2.98 -6.17
C ARG A 24 -4.33 2.02 -5.07
N LEU A 25 -4.40 0.73 -5.37
CA LEU A 25 -4.79 -0.28 -4.39
C LEU A 25 -3.74 -0.47 -3.28
N VAL A 26 -2.45 -0.33 -3.59
CA VAL A 26 -1.40 -0.33 -2.56
C VAL A 26 -1.55 0.90 -1.66
N ILE A 27 -1.82 2.06 -2.24
CA ILE A 27 -2.09 3.28 -1.47
C ILE A 27 -3.31 3.06 -0.55
N ASP A 28 -4.38 2.52 -1.10
CA ASP A 28 -5.61 2.26 -0.34
C ASP A 28 -5.39 1.28 0.80
N THR A 29 -4.54 0.26 0.59
CA THR A 29 -4.20 -0.69 1.65
C THR A 29 -3.60 0.04 2.86
N ILE A 30 -2.71 0.99 2.63
CA ILE A 30 -2.13 1.80 3.72
C ILE A 30 -3.21 2.65 4.38
N LEU A 31 -4.03 3.35 3.59
CA LEU A 31 -5.10 4.21 4.12
C LEU A 31 -6.13 3.41 4.90
N ASN A 32 -6.53 2.24 4.39
CA ASN A 32 -7.51 1.39 5.05
C ASN A 32 -6.98 0.87 6.39
N ARG A 33 -5.67 0.53 6.46
CA ARG A 33 -5.05 0.12 7.73
C ARG A 33 -5.09 1.25 8.75
N ILE A 34 -4.78 2.48 8.34
CA ILE A 34 -4.80 3.64 9.25
C ILE A 34 -6.17 3.80 9.89
N ASP A 35 -7.24 3.54 9.14
CA ASP A 35 -8.62 3.68 9.62
C ASP A 35 -9.12 2.45 10.37
N HIS A 36 -8.39 1.34 10.33
CA HIS A 36 -8.83 0.08 10.95
C HIS A 36 -8.28 -0.06 12.37
N PRO A 37 -9.13 -0.42 13.36
CA PRO A 37 -8.71 -0.47 14.76
C PRO A 37 -7.64 -1.51 15.07
N SER A 38 -7.44 -2.49 14.20
CA SER A 38 -6.42 -3.54 14.41
C SER A 38 -5.03 -3.15 13.93
N PHE A 39 -4.86 -1.98 13.33
CA PHE A 39 -3.58 -1.50 12.80
C PHE A 39 -3.19 -0.15 13.42
N PRO A 40 -1.91 0.24 13.33
CA PRO A 40 -1.50 1.59 13.71
C PRO A 40 -2.28 2.65 12.92
N ASN A 41 -2.36 3.86 13.46
CA ASN A 41 -3.19 4.92 12.88
C ASN A 41 -2.40 6.04 12.21
N THR A 42 -1.15 5.81 11.86
CA THR A 42 -0.34 6.76 11.09
C THR A 42 0.34 6.02 9.93
N VAL A 43 0.66 6.77 8.86
CA VAL A 43 1.39 6.20 7.72
C VAL A 43 2.72 5.61 8.18
N TYR A 44 3.47 6.38 8.99
CA TYR A 44 4.78 5.92 9.48
C TYR A 44 4.66 4.58 10.19
N ASP A 45 3.76 4.48 11.16
CA ASP A 45 3.65 3.27 11.97
C ASP A 45 3.11 2.08 11.18
N VAL A 46 2.23 2.32 10.19
CA VAL A 46 1.73 1.25 9.32
C VAL A 46 2.85 0.70 8.46
N VAL A 47 3.63 1.55 7.78
CA VAL A 47 4.64 1.08 6.83
C VAL A 47 5.85 0.46 7.53
N TYR A 48 6.11 0.82 8.79
CA TYR A 48 7.20 0.25 9.57
C TYR A 48 6.78 -0.92 10.45
N GLN A 49 5.56 -1.44 10.31
CA GLN A 49 5.19 -2.67 11.01
C GLN A 49 6.13 -3.81 10.59
N PRO A 50 6.65 -4.62 11.54
CA PRO A 50 7.53 -5.73 11.20
C PRO A 50 6.91 -6.67 10.17
N ASN A 51 7.69 -6.99 9.13
CA ASN A 51 7.33 -7.96 8.09
C ASN A 51 6.10 -7.59 7.24
N GLN A 52 5.66 -6.32 7.23
CA GLN A 52 4.47 -5.92 6.45
C GLN A 52 4.85 -5.35 5.08
N PHE A 53 5.65 -4.31 5.03
CA PHE A 53 6.06 -3.70 3.77
C PHE A 53 7.55 -3.99 3.57
N SER A 54 7.84 -5.03 2.78
CA SER A 54 9.22 -5.55 2.65
C SER A 54 10.20 -4.49 2.19
N VAL A 55 9.76 -3.53 1.36
CA VAL A 55 10.62 -2.45 0.87
C VAL A 55 11.23 -1.63 2.01
N MET A 56 10.56 -1.53 3.15
CA MET A 56 11.04 -0.78 4.31
C MET A 56 12.09 -1.54 5.12
N TRP A 57 12.19 -2.87 4.91
CA TRP A 57 13.05 -3.74 5.71
C TRP A 57 14.22 -4.35 4.92
N ASN A 58 14.31 -4.02 3.64
CA ASN A 58 15.46 -4.37 2.80
C ASN A 58 16.03 -3.09 2.19
N SER A 59 17.13 -3.19 1.45
CA SER A 59 17.79 -2.01 0.89
C SER A 59 17.06 -1.36 -0.29
N ARG A 60 15.91 -1.89 -0.70
CA ARG A 60 15.18 -1.35 -1.86
C ARG A 60 14.70 0.07 -1.63
N ILE A 61 14.31 0.42 -0.40
CA ILE A 61 13.84 1.78 -0.09
C ILE A 61 14.91 2.82 -0.42
N ASP A 62 16.18 2.48 -0.28
CA ASP A 62 17.29 3.40 -0.56
C ASP A 62 17.40 3.74 -2.04
N ARG A 63 16.81 2.93 -2.91
CA ARG A 63 16.81 3.15 -4.37
C ARG A 63 15.49 3.76 -4.86
N CYS A 64 14.52 3.94 -3.97
CA CYS A 64 13.25 4.56 -4.31
C CYS A 64 13.38 6.07 -4.26
N TYR A 65 12.56 6.74 -5.07
CA TYR A 65 12.50 8.20 -5.06
C TYR A 65 11.03 8.62 -5.21
N VAL A 66 10.75 9.84 -4.78
CA VAL A 66 9.38 10.37 -4.84
C VAL A 66 9.04 10.70 -6.29
N MET A 67 8.08 9.97 -6.85
CA MET A 67 7.59 10.19 -8.20
C MET A 67 6.36 11.10 -8.16
N PRO A 68 6.38 12.25 -8.87
CA PRO A 68 5.24 13.16 -8.87
C PRO A 68 3.92 12.48 -9.27
N GLU A 69 3.94 11.55 -10.22
CA GLU A 69 2.77 10.82 -10.66
C GLU A 69 2.14 10.02 -9.51
N ILE A 70 2.98 9.38 -8.69
CA ILE A 70 2.49 8.59 -7.54
C ILE A 70 1.96 9.52 -6.45
N VAL A 71 2.61 10.68 -6.22
CA VAL A 71 2.10 11.67 -5.28
C VAL A 71 0.70 12.12 -5.66
N GLU A 72 0.44 12.33 -6.96
CA GLU A 72 -0.90 12.69 -7.43
C GLU A 72 -1.91 11.57 -7.16
N LEU A 73 -1.52 10.30 -7.37
CA LEU A 73 -2.39 9.16 -7.02
C LEU A 73 -2.71 9.14 -5.53
N VAL A 74 -1.72 9.40 -4.67
CA VAL A 74 -1.94 9.47 -3.22
C VAL A 74 -2.96 10.55 -2.89
N LYS A 75 -2.83 11.75 -3.47
CA LYS A 75 -3.76 12.85 -3.25
C LYS A 75 -5.17 12.47 -3.68
N GLU A 76 -5.31 11.83 -4.83
CA GLU A 76 -6.62 11.41 -5.35
C GLU A 76 -7.27 10.37 -4.43
N GLU A 77 -6.51 9.37 -3.99
CA GLU A 77 -7.03 8.32 -3.10
C GLU A 77 -7.38 8.87 -1.72
N LEU A 78 -6.69 9.91 -1.25
CA LEU A 78 -7.06 10.59 -0.02
C LEU A 78 -8.42 11.29 -0.12
N LEU A 79 -8.78 11.78 -1.30
CA LEU A 79 -10.09 12.37 -1.53
C LEU A 79 -11.17 11.31 -1.65
N GLU A 80 -10.90 10.27 -2.42
CA GLU A 80 -11.83 9.16 -2.62
C GLU A 80 -11.04 7.90 -2.97
N ARG A 81 -11.15 6.85 -2.17
CA ARG A 81 -10.45 5.60 -2.38
C ARG A 81 -11.12 4.77 -3.47
N THR A 82 -10.31 4.06 -4.24
CA THR A 82 -10.79 3.09 -5.20
C THR A 82 -11.43 1.90 -4.49
N ASN A 83 -10.83 1.46 -3.38
CA ASN A 83 -11.33 0.35 -2.58
C ASN A 83 -11.14 0.64 -1.09
N TYR A 84 -12.18 0.42 -0.29
CA TYR A 84 -12.16 0.67 1.15
C TYR A 84 -11.94 -0.59 1.98
N ASP A 85 -11.79 -1.76 1.35
CA ASP A 85 -11.78 -3.04 2.07
C ASP A 85 -10.39 -3.68 2.15
N CYS A 86 -9.52 -3.44 1.17
CA CYS A 86 -8.23 -4.12 1.12
C CYS A 86 -7.30 -3.60 2.24
N VAL A 87 -6.76 -4.55 3.02
CA VAL A 87 -5.78 -4.26 4.08
C VAL A 87 -4.55 -5.16 3.99
N PHE A 88 -4.57 -6.20 3.14
CA PHE A 88 -3.42 -7.05 2.84
C PHE A 88 -3.21 -7.15 1.35
N PHE A 89 -1.95 -7.24 0.93
CA PHE A 89 -1.63 -7.64 -0.44
C PHE A 89 -0.37 -8.49 -0.46
N MET A 90 -0.30 -9.42 -1.42
CA MET A 90 0.86 -10.28 -1.60
C MET A 90 1.07 -10.57 -3.08
N ALA A 91 2.30 -10.82 -3.46
CA ALA A 91 2.63 -11.42 -4.73
C ALA A 91 2.47 -12.94 -4.64
N GLY A 92 2.09 -13.56 -5.75
CA GLY A 92 2.08 -15.02 -5.87
C GLY A 92 0.86 -15.75 -5.31
N GLY A 93 -0.03 -15.06 -4.60
CA GLY A 93 -1.24 -15.65 -4.05
C GLY A 93 -1.82 -14.81 -2.95
N TYR A 94 -2.97 -15.22 -2.45
CA TYR A 94 -3.64 -14.53 -1.35
C TYR A 94 -2.94 -14.77 -0.02
N SER A 95 -2.97 -13.74 0.85
CA SER A 95 -2.51 -13.86 2.22
C SER A 95 -3.26 -14.97 2.94
N LYS A 96 -2.59 -15.63 3.89
CA LYS A 96 -3.26 -16.57 4.80
C LYS A 96 -4.12 -15.83 5.83
N TYR A 97 -3.97 -14.52 5.94
CA TYR A 97 -4.77 -13.67 6.81
C TYR A 97 -5.87 -12.98 6.01
N GLY A 98 -7.02 -12.76 6.64
CA GLY A 98 -8.13 -12.06 6.03
C GLY A 98 -8.87 -12.88 5.00
N GLU A 99 -9.70 -12.21 4.21
CA GLU A 99 -10.54 -12.83 3.18
C GLU A 99 -10.12 -12.35 1.80
N PRO A 100 -9.91 -13.26 0.84
CA PRO A 100 -9.55 -12.87 -0.53
C PRO A 100 -10.58 -11.94 -1.16
N LEU A 101 -10.12 -10.89 -1.83
CA LEU A 101 -10.98 -9.97 -2.56
C LEU A 101 -10.81 -10.12 -4.07
N PHE A 102 -9.62 -9.81 -4.57
CA PHE A 102 -9.34 -9.83 -6.02
C PHE A 102 -7.84 -9.78 -6.28
N GLN A 103 -7.47 -10.10 -7.51
CA GLN A 103 -6.11 -9.96 -8.03
C GLN A 103 -6.07 -8.76 -8.98
N GLU A 104 -5.02 -7.96 -8.85
CA GLU A 104 -4.69 -6.94 -9.86
C GLU A 104 -3.23 -7.14 -10.28
N CYS A 105 -3.05 -7.52 -11.55
CA CYS A 105 -1.74 -7.87 -12.10
C CYS A 105 -1.03 -8.91 -11.22
N CYS A 106 0.04 -8.54 -10.52
CA CYS A 106 0.87 -9.45 -9.73
C CYS A 106 0.54 -9.44 -8.24
N HIS A 107 -0.41 -8.61 -7.81
CA HIS A 107 -0.80 -8.54 -6.41
C HIS A 107 -2.18 -9.11 -6.16
N TYR A 108 -2.29 -9.82 -5.04
CA TYR A 108 -3.53 -10.44 -4.55
C TYR A 108 -3.94 -9.69 -3.29
N PHE A 109 -5.12 -9.09 -3.32
CA PHE A 109 -5.61 -8.22 -2.25
C PHE A 109 -6.64 -8.92 -1.39
N SER A 110 -6.59 -8.68 -0.09
CA SER A 110 -7.51 -9.27 0.88
C SER A 110 -8.02 -8.22 1.86
N SER A 111 -9.25 -8.44 2.35
CA SER A 111 -9.81 -7.67 3.44
C SER A 111 -9.35 -8.25 4.78
N TYR A 112 -9.71 -7.58 5.89
CA TYR A 112 -9.40 -8.08 7.23
C TYR A 112 -10.23 -9.33 7.55
N ASP A 113 -11.51 -9.27 7.25
CA ASP A 113 -12.47 -10.37 7.51
C ASP A 113 -13.61 -10.38 6.47
#